data_9abe1074e327e02a0c489143b48aac68
#
_entry.id   9abe1074e327e02a0c489143b48aac68
#
_cell.length_a   1.000
_cell.length_b   1.000
_cell.length_c   1.000
_cell.angle_alpha   90.00
_cell.angle_beta   90.00
_cell.angle_gamma   90.00
#
_symmetry.space_group_name_H-M   'P 1'
#
loop_
_entity.id
_entity.type
_entity.pdbx_description
1 polymer ?
#
loop_
_entity_poly.entity_id
_entity_poly.type
_entity_poly.pdbx_seq_one_letter_code
_entity_poly.pdbx_strand_id
1 'polypeptide(L)' 'MATIDTIKAILSDNLGIAPEKVTEDATFDSLGIDSLDMLELITELEDRLDIDFGEPEGITNVAELISYLETL' A
#
# COMPACT_ATOMS: atom_id res chain seq x y z
N MET A 1 4.33 -8.45 -12.88
CA MET A 1 3.72 -7.15 -12.57
C MET A 1 4.46 -6.52 -11.39
N ALA A 2 4.67 -5.23 -11.45
CA ALA A 2 5.33 -4.54 -10.35
C ALA A 2 4.40 -4.43 -9.15
N THR A 3 4.95 -4.60 -7.95
CA THR A 3 4.20 -4.47 -6.70
C THR A 3 3.54 -3.09 -6.58
N ILE A 4 4.21 -2.06 -7.05
CA ILE A 4 3.67 -0.69 -7.01
C ILE A 4 2.39 -0.56 -7.82
N ASP A 5 2.28 -1.28 -8.93
CA ASP A 5 1.07 -1.25 -9.76
C ASP A 5 -0.12 -1.83 -9.02
N THR A 6 0.10 -2.89 -8.24
CA THR A 6 -0.94 -3.47 -7.40
C THR A 6 -1.39 -2.48 -6.32
N ILE A 7 -0.44 -1.81 -5.69
CA ILE A 7 -0.73 -0.80 -4.68
C ILE A 7 -1.54 0.35 -5.29
N LYS A 8 -1.13 0.83 -6.45
CA LYS A 8 -1.87 1.90 -7.15
C LYS A 8 -3.30 1.50 -7.47
N ALA A 9 -3.49 0.27 -7.94
CA ALA A 9 -4.82 -0.23 -8.27
C ALA A 9 -5.72 -0.28 -7.05
N ILE A 10 -5.19 -0.77 -5.92
CA ILE A 10 -5.96 -0.87 -4.69
C ILE A 10 -6.34 0.52 -4.19
N LEU A 11 -5.39 1.44 -4.16
CA LEU A 11 -5.64 2.79 -3.66
C LEU A 11 -6.63 3.55 -4.54
N SER A 12 -6.57 3.33 -5.85
CA SER A 12 -7.52 3.92 -6.78
C SER A 12 -8.92 3.34 -6.61
N ASP A 13 -9.02 2.01 -6.52
CA ASP A 13 -10.31 1.32 -6.47
C ASP A 13 -11.02 1.51 -5.12
N ASN A 14 -10.27 1.45 -4.02
CA ASN A 14 -10.87 1.46 -2.69
C ASN A 14 -10.90 2.82 -2.03
N LEU A 15 -9.89 3.66 -2.28
CA LEU A 15 -9.76 4.94 -1.60
C LEU A 15 -9.87 6.14 -2.54
N GLY A 16 -10.02 5.91 -3.84
CA GLY A 16 -10.17 6.99 -4.80
C GLY A 16 -8.93 7.85 -4.98
N ILE A 17 -7.75 7.30 -4.69
CA ILE A 17 -6.49 8.02 -4.81
C ILE A 17 -5.96 7.88 -6.24
N ALA A 18 -5.65 9.01 -6.87
CA ALA A 18 -5.15 9.01 -8.24
C ALA A 18 -3.82 8.26 -8.33
N PRO A 19 -3.66 7.33 -9.29
CA PRO A 19 -2.42 6.56 -9.40
C PRO A 19 -1.18 7.41 -9.59
N GLU A 20 -1.30 8.57 -10.23
CA GLU A 20 -0.18 9.49 -10.43
C GLU A 20 0.40 10.03 -9.13
N LYS A 21 -0.39 10.04 -8.07
CA LYS A 21 0.06 10.52 -6.76
C LYS A 21 0.80 9.44 -5.97
N VAL A 22 0.65 8.20 -6.38
CA VAL A 22 1.26 7.07 -5.68
C VAL A 22 2.65 6.83 -6.25
N THR A 23 3.63 7.51 -5.66
CA THR A 23 5.04 7.37 -6.04
C THR A 23 5.79 6.73 -4.87
N GLU A 24 6.99 6.24 -5.13
CA GLU A 24 7.79 5.61 -4.08
C GLU A 24 8.12 6.58 -2.94
N ASP A 25 8.23 7.87 -3.25
CA ASP A 25 8.51 8.92 -2.27
C ASP A 25 7.28 9.35 -1.48
N ALA A 26 6.09 9.00 -1.94
CA ALA A 26 4.87 9.43 -1.29
C ALA A 26 4.72 8.79 0.08
N THR A 27 4.35 9.60 1.07
CA THR A 27 4.02 9.06 2.38
C THR A 27 2.53 8.80 2.42
N PHE A 28 2.10 7.83 3.24
CA PHE A 28 0.68 7.56 3.38
C PHE A 28 -0.06 8.77 3.94
N ASP A 29 0.60 9.51 4.81
CA ASP A 29 0.06 10.74 5.38
C ASP A 29 -0.20 11.79 4.28
N SER A 30 0.73 11.95 3.35
CA SER A 30 0.57 12.91 2.24
C SER A 30 -0.53 12.48 1.28
N LEU A 31 -0.84 11.20 1.22
CA LEU A 31 -1.91 10.67 0.38
C LEU A 31 -3.27 10.73 1.09
N GLY A 32 -3.30 11.17 2.34
CA GLY A 32 -4.53 11.23 3.12
C GLY A 32 -4.99 9.88 3.63
N ILE A 33 -4.08 8.92 3.74
CA ILE A 33 -4.39 7.57 4.21
C ILE A 33 -4.23 7.52 5.73
N ASP A 34 -5.32 7.25 6.44
CA ASP A 34 -5.29 7.10 7.89
C ASP A 34 -5.17 5.61 8.29
N SER A 35 -5.29 5.34 9.58
CA SER A 35 -5.16 3.97 10.11
C SER A 35 -6.17 3.00 9.54
N LEU A 36 -7.41 3.44 9.35
CA LEU A 36 -8.46 2.59 8.80
C LEU A 36 -8.19 2.31 7.32
N ASP A 37 -7.76 3.32 6.59
CA ASP A 37 -7.42 3.17 5.18
C ASP A 37 -6.22 2.24 5.01
N MET A 38 -5.23 2.34 5.90
CA MET A 38 -4.08 1.43 5.89
C MET A 38 -4.52 -0.01 6.12
N LEU A 39 -5.46 -0.22 7.03
CA LEU A 39 -5.98 -1.55 7.31
C LEU A 39 -6.67 -2.13 6.07
N GLU A 40 -7.44 -1.31 5.35
CA GLU A 40 -8.07 -1.74 4.11
C GLU A 40 -7.03 -2.08 3.04
N LEU A 41 -6.01 -1.26 2.91
CA LEU A 41 -4.92 -1.50 1.96
C LEU A 41 -4.22 -2.83 2.26
N ILE A 42 -3.88 -3.06 3.50
CA ILE A 42 -3.21 -4.28 3.93
C ILE A 42 -4.08 -5.50 3.66
N THR A 43 -5.36 -5.42 3.99
CA THR A 43 -6.31 -6.51 3.78
C THR A 43 -6.41 -6.87 2.29
N GLU A 44 -6.50 -5.85 1.43
CA GLU A 44 -6.56 -6.06 -0.01
C GLU A 44 -5.27 -6.65 -0.56
N LEU A 45 -4.12 -6.21 -0.04
CA LEU A 45 -2.84 -6.75 -0.45
C LEU A 45 -2.73 -8.24 -0.09
N GLU A 46 -3.15 -8.60 1.11
CA GLU A 46 -3.15 -10.00 1.54
C GLU A 46 -4.02 -10.86 0.62
N ASP A 47 -5.18 -10.33 0.26
CA ASP A 47 -6.13 -11.05 -0.59
C ASP A 47 -5.62 -11.18 -2.03
N ARG A 48 -5.16 -10.09 -2.61
CA ARG A 48 -4.71 -10.08 -4.01
C ARG A 48 -3.41 -10.80 -4.25
N LEU A 49 -2.49 -10.73 -3.29
CA LEU A 49 -1.16 -11.34 -3.42
C LEU A 49 -1.06 -12.70 -2.74
N ASP A 50 -2.11 -13.10 -2.04
CA ASP A 50 -2.15 -14.35 -1.29
C ASP A 50 -0.96 -14.46 -0.34
N ILE A 51 -0.77 -13.43 0.49
CA ILE A 51 0.33 -13.34 1.43
C ILE A 51 -0.19 -13.13 2.85
N ASP A 52 0.64 -13.47 3.83
CA ASP A 52 0.37 -13.16 5.23
C ASP A 52 1.19 -11.93 5.59
N PHE A 53 0.53 -10.78 5.63
CA PHE A 53 1.21 -9.50 5.82
C PHE A 53 1.73 -9.32 7.25
N GLY A 54 1.00 -9.82 8.23
CA GLY A 54 1.34 -9.62 9.62
C GLY A 54 1.03 -8.21 10.09
N GLU A 55 1.82 -7.72 11.03
CA GLU A 55 1.65 -6.37 11.58
C GLU A 55 2.97 -5.60 11.51
N PRO A 56 3.37 -5.14 10.32
CA PRO A 56 4.62 -4.41 10.19
C PRO A 56 4.54 -3.06 10.89
N GLU A 57 5.66 -2.64 11.46
CA GLU A 57 5.77 -1.34 12.10
C GLU A 57 6.74 -0.47 11.34
N GLY A 58 6.55 0.84 11.41
CA GLY A 58 7.46 1.80 10.82
C GLY A 58 7.33 2.00 9.33
N ILE A 59 6.28 1.46 8.73
CA ILE A 59 6.02 1.70 7.31
C ILE A 59 5.28 3.03 7.18
N THR A 60 5.95 4.03 6.62
CA THR A 60 5.39 5.38 6.51
C THR A 60 5.27 5.86 5.07
N ASN A 61 5.93 5.19 4.12
CA ASN A 61 5.86 5.58 2.72
C ASN A 61 5.73 4.35 1.82
N VAL A 62 5.46 4.61 0.54
CA VAL A 62 5.23 3.55 -0.45
C VAL A 62 6.46 2.68 -0.64
N ALA A 63 7.65 3.29 -0.66
CA ALA A 63 8.89 2.54 -0.84
C ALA A 63 9.10 1.52 0.27
N GLU A 64 8.82 1.92 1.51
CA GLU A 64 8.94 1.02 2.65
C GLU A 64 7.95 -0.15 2.56
N LEU A 65 6.73 0.14 2.11
CA LEU A 65 5.73 -0.90 1.91
C LEU A 65 6.18 -1.90 0.84
N ILE A 66 6.70 -1.40 -0.28
CA ILE A 66 7.19 -2.25 -1.36
C ILE A 66 8.33 -3.14 -0.86
N SER A 67 9.29 -2.56 -0.14
CA SER A 67 10.40 -3.32 0.42
C SER A 67 9.91 -4.43 1.35
N TYR A 68 8.93 -4.13 2.17
CA TYR A 68 8.36 -5.12 3.08
C TYR A 68 7.71 -6.27 2.31
N LEU A 69 6.92 -5.94 1.29
CA LEU A 69 6.24 -6.94 0.48
C LEU A 69 7.23 -7.85 -0.25
N GLU A 70 8.35 -7.30 -0.67
CA GLU A 70 9.37 -8.07 -1.37
C GLU A 70 10.11 -9.07 -0.48
N THR A 71 9.99 -8.92 0.84
CA THR A 71 10.60 -9.85 1.79
C THR A 71 9.68 -11.01 2.18
N LEU A 72 8.43 -10.96 1.77
CA LEU A 72 7.44 -11.99 2.14
C LEU A 72 7.47 -13.22 1.25
#